data_c55da49b21b30ac6d34f869d42895590
#
_entry.id   c55da49b21b30ac6d34f869d42895590
#
_cell.length_a   1.000
_cell.length_b   1.000
_cell.length_c   1.000
_cell.angle_alpha   90.00
_cell.angle_beta   90.00
_cell.angle_gamma   90.00
#
_symmetry.space_group_name_H-M   'P 1'
#
loop_
_entity.id
_entity.type
_entity.pdbx_description
1 polymer ?
#
loop_
_entity_poly.entity_id
_entity_poly.type
_entity_poly.pdbx_seq_one_letter_code
_entity_poly.pdbx_strand_id
1 'polypeptide(L)' 'MATETQPRDRTVPDSPVSDVTYDLMQALTSKLEAIEAHEMYREDAHGDVRQLFDDMLDDDRRHAERLLDALRMELR' A
#
# COMPACT_ATOMS: atom_id res chain seq x y z
N MET A 1 10.85 9.30 22.55
CA MET A 1 10.72 8.72 22.29
C MET A 1 10.36 8.14 21.79
N ALA A 2 10.58 7.94 21.44
CA ALA A 2 10.27 7.29 20.83
C ALA A 2 9.74 6.72 20.66
N THR A 3 9.81 6.50 20.48
CA THR A 3 9.45 5.89 20.13
C THR A 3 8.79 5.32 20.12
N GLU A 4 8.47 5.36 20.13
CA GLU A 4 7.91 4.61 19.90
C GLU A 4 7.65 3.97 19.24
N THR A 5 8.26 4.13 19.29
CA THR A 5 8.28 3.17 18.26
C THR A 5 7.21 2.18 18.37
N GLN A 6 6.62 1.87 17.32
CA GLN A 6 5.57 0.90 17.32
C GLN A 6 6.14 -0.46 17.58
N PRO A 7 5.74 -1.12 18.63
CA PRO A 7 6.26 -2.47 18.86
C PRO A 7 5.90 -3.38 17.71
N ARG A 8 6.83 -4.24 17.39
CA ARG A 8 6.58 -5.23 16.36
C ARG A 8 6.05 -6.53 16.97
N ASP A 9 5.72 -6.51 18.23
CA ASP A 9 5.23 -7.70 18.90
C ASP A 9 3.72 -7.68 19.04
N ARG A 10 3.06 -7.12 18.05
CA ARG A 10 1.60 -7.14 18.01
C ARG A 10 1.05 -8.47 17.53
N THR A 11 1.88 -9.48 17.46
CA THR A 11 1.47 -10.78 17.03
C THR A 11 0.31 -11.28 17.84
N VAL A 12 -0.69 -11.78 17.17
CA VAL A 12 -1.86 -12.35 17.80
C VAL A 12 -1.67 -13.86 17.84
N PRO A 13 -1.56 -14.48 19.03
CA PRO A 13 -1.50 -15.93 19.09
C PRO A 13 -2.70 -16.52 18.36
N ASP A 14 -2.50 -17.56 17.64
CA ASP A 14 -3.57 -18.25 16.92
C ASP A 14 -4.07 -17.50 15.71
N SER A 15 -3.39 -16.42 15.30
CA SER A 15 -3.76 -15.75 14.05
C SER A 15 -3.49 -16.71 12.90
N PRO A 16 -4.44 -16.83 11.95
CA PRO A 16 -4.23 -17.71 10.80
C PRO A 16 -3.24 -17.17 9.78
N VAL A 17 -2.80 -15.92 9.94
CA VAL A 17 -1.82 -15.34 9.02
C VAL A 17 -0.65 -14.79 9.81
N SER A 18 0.52 -14.78 9.18
CA SER A 18 1.71 -14.21 9.79
C SER A 18 1.63 -12.70 9.79
N ASP A 19 2.49 -12.06 10.61
CA ASP A 19 2.58 -10.61 10.63
C ASP A 19 2.96 -10.06 9.26
N VAL A 20 3.86 -10.74 8.54
CA VAL A 20 4.25 -10.28 7.21
C VAL A 20 3.06 -10.33 6.25
N THR A 21 2.30 -11.40 6.29
CA THR A 21 1.11 -11.51 5.44
C THR A 21 0.12 -10.40 5.76
N TYR A 22 -0.12 -10.17 7.04
CA TYR A 22 -1.01 -9.09 7.46
C TYR A 22 -0.51 -7.74 6.98
N ASP A 23 0.80 -7.48 7.15
CA ASP A 23 1.37 -6.20 6.73
C ASP A 23 1.25 -6.00 5.23
N LEU A 24 1.46 -7.05 4.45
CA LEU A 24 1.33 -6.96 2.99
C LEU A 24 -0.12 -6.66 2.60
N MET A 25 -1.07 -7.28 3.27
CA MET A 25 -2.49 -7.02 3.01
C MET A 25 -2.85 -5.56 3.31
N GLN A 26 -2.35 -5.04 4.43
CA GLN A 26 -2.62 -3.66 4.80
C GLN A 26 -1.94 -2.69 3.83
N ALA A 27 -0.70 -2.96 3.45
CA ALA A 27 0.01 -2.09 2.51
C ALA A 27 -0.68 -2.09 1.15
N LEU A 28 -1.13 -3.26 0.70
CA LEU A 28 -1.83 -3.34 -0.58
C LEU A 28 -3.14 -2.56 -0.54
N THR A 29 -3.91 -2.73 0.53
CA THR A 29 -5.16 -2.00 0.70
C THR A 29 -4.91 -0.49 0.66
N SER A 30 -3.91 -0.02 1.41
CA SER A 30 -3.57 1.40 1.44
C SER A 30 -3.17 1.90 0.06
N LYS A 31 -2.43 1.09 -0.68
CA LYS A 31 -1.98 1.48 -2.01
C LYS A 31 -3.16 1.57 -2.98
N LEU A 32 -4.08 0.64 -2.90
CA LEU A 32 -5.27 0.66 -3.76
C LEU A 32 -6.14 1.89 -3.44
N GLU A 33 -6.25 2.25 -2.17
CA GLU A 33 -6.97 3.45 -1.78
C GLU A 33 -6.28 4.70 -2.29
N ALA A 34 -4.94 4.71 -2.28
CA ALA A 34 -4.19 5.84 -2.81
C ALA A 34 -4.41 5.99 -4.32
N ILE A 35 -4.43 4.88 -5.04
CA ILE A 35 -4.69 4.90 -6.48
C ILE A 35 -6.05 5.54 -6.75
N GLU A 36 -7.07 5.11 -6.01
CA GLU A 36 -8.41 5.63 -6.17
C GLU A 36 -8.46 7.13 -5.91
N ALA A 37 -7.80 7.58 -4.83
CA ALA A 37 -7.77 8.99 -4.49
C ALA A 37 -7.04 9.80 -5.55
N HIS A 38 -5.90 9.31 -6.02
CA HIS A 38 -5.09 10.04 -7.00
C HIS A 38 -5.80 10.13 -8.35
N GLU A 39 -6.59 9.13 -8.71
CA GLU A 39 -7.39 9.21 -9.92
C GLU A 39 -8.40 10.36 -9.84
N MET A 40 -8.98 10.54 -8.68
CA MET A 40 -9.90 11.66 -8.46
C MET A 40 -9.16 12.99 -8.50
N TYR A 41 -8.01 13.05 -7.86
CA TYR A 41 -7.23 14.29 -7.81
C TYR A 41 -6.78 14.74 -9.19
N ARG A 42 -6.37 13.78 -10.04
CA ARG A 42 -5.91 14.13 -11.36
C ARG A 42 -7.02 14.75 -12.21
N GLU A 43 -8.26 14.42 -11.93
CA GLU A 43 -9.37 14.99 -12.67
C GLU A 43 -9.57 16.46 -12.32
N ASP A 44 -9.18 16.87 -11.12
CA ASP A 44 -9.28 18.27 -10.71
C ASP A 44 -8.07 19.08 -11.17
N ALA A 45 -7.03 18.42 -11.65
CA ALA A 45 -5.76 19.06 -11.96
C ALA A 45 -5.57 19.19 -13.46
N HIS A 46 -4.63 20.06 -13.83
CA HIS A 46 -4.25 20.22 -15.22
C HIS A 46 -2.79 20.63 -15.27
N GLY A 47 -2.19 20.56 -16.45
CA GLY A 47 -0.81 20.94 -16.65
C GLY A 47 0.14 20.03 -15.88
N ASP A 48 1.15 20.67 -15.28
CA ASP A 48 2.20 19.93 -14.57
C ASP A 48 1.68 19.19 -13.37
N VAL A 49 0.65 19.73 -12.70
CA VAL A 49 0.09 19.06 -11.53
C VAL A 49 -0.61 17.78 -11.94
N ARG A 50 -1.33 17.80 -13.04
CA ARG A 50 -1.97 16.59 -13.54
C ARG A 50 -0.92 15.55 -13.93
N GLN A 51 0.17 16.00 -14.55
CA GLN A 51 1.25 15.08 -14.90
C GLN A 51 1.85 14.45 -13.65
N LEU A 52 2.01 15.23 -12.59
CA LEU A 52 2.51 14.69 -11.33
C LEU A 52 1.61 13.57 -10.82
N PHE A 53 0.29 13.77 -10.85
CA PHE A 53 -0.62 12.71 -10.41
C PHE A 53 -0.57 11.50 -11.34
N ASP A 54 -0.41 11.72 -12.64
CA ASP A 54 -0.24 10.59 -13.57
C ASP A 54 0.99 9.78 -13.23
N ASP A 55 2.11 10.46 -12.93
CA ASP A 55 3.34 9.77 -12.56
C ASP A 55 3.18 8.99 -11.26
N MET A 56 2.50 9.60 -10.28
CA MET A 56 2.23 8.93 -9.02
C MET A 56 1.35 7.70 -9.19
N LEU A 57 0.36 7.78 -10.07
CA LEU A 57 -0.50 6.65 -10.36
C LEU A 57 0.28 5.49 -10.97
N ASP A 58 1.19 5.79 -11.89
CA ASP A 58 2.01 4.74 -12.49
C ASP A 58 2.86 4.05 -11.43
N ASP A 59 3.46 4.83 -10.53
CA ASP A 59 4.27 4.28 -9.46
C ASP A 59 3.41 3.47 -8.49
N ASP A 60 2.25 3.99 -8.13
CA ASP A 60 1.35 3.31 -7.20
C ASP A 60 0.91 1.95 -7.76
N ARG A 61 0.60 1.91 -9.05
CA ARG A 61 0.18 0.66 -9.68
C ARG A 61 1.31 -0.37 -9.70
N ARG A 62 2.53 0.07 -9.98
CA ARG A 62 3.68 -0.84 -9.92
C ARG A 62 3.88 -1.37 -8.53
N HIS A 63 3.77 -0.51 -7.53
CA HIS A 63 3.90 -0.94 -6.13
C HIS A 63 2.80 -1.91 -5.74
N ALA A 64 1.56 -1.64 -6.18
CA ALA A 64 0.45 -2.53 -5.87
C ALA A 64 0.68 -3.91 -6.47
N GLU A 65 1.20 -3.99 -7.69
CA GLU A 65 1.50 -5.28 -8.32
C GLU A 65 2.58 -6.03 -7.55
N ARG A 66 3.62 -5.32 -7.12
CA ARG A 66 4.69 -5.95 -6.35
C ARG A 66 4.18 -6.44 -5.00
N LEU A 67 3.31 -5.67 -4.36
CA LEU A 67 2.70 -6.09 -3.09
C LEU A 67 1.84 -7.33 -3.30
N LEU A 68 1.08 -7.36 -4.37
CA LEU A 68 0.23 -8.51 -4.67
C LEU A 68 1.07 -9.75 -4.94
N ASP A 69 2.16 -9.61 -5.69
CA ASP A 69 3.03 -10.74 -5.95
C ASP A 69 3.66 -11.27 -4.67
N ALA A 70 4.11 -10.36 -3.80
CA ALA A 70 4.68 -10.77 -2.52
C ALA A 70 3.64 -11.49 -1.67
N LEU A 71 2.40 -10.99 -1.68
CA LEU A 71 1.32 -11.61 -0.92
C LEU A 71 1.03 -13.01 -1.44
N ARG A 72 1.03 -13.18 -2.76
CA ARG A 72 0.83 -14.51 -3.34
C ARG A 72 1.88 -15.50 -2.87
N MET A 73 3.12 -15.04 -2.77
CA MET A 73 4.20 -15.90 -2.29
C MET A 73 3.99 -16.30 -0.83
N GLU A 74 3.55 -15.35 0.00
CA GLU A 74 3.35 -15.63 1.41
C GLU A 74 2.15 -16.55 1.66
N LEU A 75 1.19 -16.57 0.76
CA LEU A 75 -0.03 -17.35 0.94
C LEU A 75 0.06 -18.76 0.36
N ARG A 76 1.19 -19.12 -0.21
CA ARG A 76 1.35 -20.46 -0.77
C ARG A 76 1.32 -21.55 0.29
#